data_3350608bf3a6cc7009a38641fe513d31
#
_entry.id   3350608bf3a6cc7009a38641fe513d31
#
_cell.length_a   1.000
_cell.length_b   1.000
_cell.length_c   1.000
_cell.angle_alpha   90.00
_cell.angle_beta   90.00
_cell.angle_gamma   90.00
#
_symmetry.space_group_name_H-M   'P 1'
#
loop_
_entity.id
_entity.type
_entity.pdbx_description
1 polymer ?
#
loop_
_entity_poly.entity_id
_entity_poly.type
_entity_poly.pdbx_seq_one_letter_code
_entity_poly.pdbx_strand_id
1 'polypeptide(L)'
;MRASSSRFPSLLSPAIKPRKATALIIAIGGKGGSGKTTIAGIIARTLGRKHGRVLAVDGDSNPNLALTLGLPVADLMQLPVLSRDLLEQVPEEGGKTRSKLKISTQEVVSQFGVTAPDNAILLVLGRVGHAGSG
;
A
#
# COMPACT_ATOMS: atom_id res chain seq x y z
N MET A 1 16.75 -23.78 -18.98
CA MET A 1 15.62 -24.20 -18.79
C MET A 1 14.40 -23.46 -19.26
N ARG A 2 14.02 -23.75 -20.44
CA ARG A 2 12.88 -23.12 -21.11
C ARG A 2 11.53 -23.31 -20.39
N ALA A 3 11.40 -24.41 -19.66
CA ALA A 3 10.15 -24.76 -19.02
C ALA A 3 9.70 -23.74 -17.92
N SER A 4 10.63 -23.10 -17.24
CA SER A 4 10.29 -22.11 -16.20
C SER A 4 9.82 -20.78 -16.77
N SER A 5 10.44 -20.29 -17.85
CA SER A 5 10.05 -19.04 -18.48
C SER A 5 8.75 -19.15 -19.28
N SER A 6 8.49 -20.31 -19.90
CA SER A 6 7.26 -20.53 -20.65
C SER A 6 6.03 -20.78 -19.77
N ARG A 7 6.22 -21.23 -18.53
CA ARG A 7 5.12 -21.47 -17.60
C ARG A 7 4.43 -20.19 -17.15
N PHE A 8 5.19 -19.12 -16.91
CA PHE A 8 4.62 -17.87 -16.44
C PHE A 8 3.74 -17.17 -17.49
N PRO A 9 4.16 -17.06 -18.75
CA PRO A 9 3.28 -16.54 -19.79
C PRO A 9 2.03 -17.39 -20.03
N SER A 10 2.13 -18.71 -19.87
CA SER A 10 0.97 -19.60 -20.04
C SER A 10 -0.07 -19.45 -18.93
N LEU A 11 0.35 -19.01 -17.73
CA LEU A 11 -0.57 -18.67 -16.64
C LEU A 11 -1.34 -17.38 -16.91
N LEU A 12 -0.88 -16.57 -17.84
CA LEU A 12 -1.54 -15.37 -18.32
C LEU A 12 -2.43 -15.67 -19.54
N SER A 13 -3.08 -16.81 -19.53
CA SER A 13 -3.96 -17.23 -20.62
C SER A 13 -4.93 -16.12 -20.99
N PRO A 14 -5.01 -15.72 -22.27
CA PRO A 14 -5.94 -14.68 -22.72
C PRO A 14 -7.40 -15.06 -22.58
N ALA A 15 -7.71 -16.32 -22.28
CA ALA A 15 -9.05 -16.79 -22.00
C ALA A 15 -9.57 -16.32 -20.63
N ILE A 16 -8.69 -15.93 -19.72
CA ILE A 16 -9.07 -15.35 -18.45
C ILE A 16 -9.20 -13.85 -18.66
N LYS A 17 -10.40 -13.39 -18.99
CA LYS A 17 -10.71 -11.96 -18.92
C LYS A 17 -10.43 -11.49 -17.49
N PRO A 18 -9.62 -10.41 -17.28
CA PRO A 18 -9.50 -9.83 -15.97
C PRO A 18 -10.91 -9.41 -15.54
N ARG A 19 -11.47 -10.10 -14.57
CA ARG A 19 -12.64 -9.58 -13.86
C ARG A 19 -12.24 -8.20 -13.40
N LYS A 20 -13.12 -7.21 -13.56
CA LYS A 20 -13.01 -5.96 -12.79
C LYS A 20 -12.78 -6.39 -11.36
N ALA A 21 -11.53 -6.35 -10.93
CA ALA A 21 -11.18 -6.69 -9.58
C ALA A 21 -11.86 -5.64 -8.70
N THR A 22 -12.94 -6.03 -8.04
CA THR A 22 -13.52 -5.23 -6.97
C THR A 22 -12.49 -5.26 -5.86
N ALA A 23 -11.64 -4.23 -5.79
CA ALA A 23 -10.66 -4.12 -4.73
C ALA A 23 -11.42 -3.92 -3.42
N LEU A 24 -11.23 -4.84 -2.48
CA LEU A 24 -11.71 -4.65 -1.12
C LEU A 24 -10.81 -3.63 -0.44
N ILE A 25 -11.39 -2.54 0.04
CA ILE A 25 -10.69 -1.51 0.81
C ILE A 25 -11.16 -1.60 2.25
N ILE A 26 -10.21 -1.79 3.16
CA ILE A 26 -10.44 -1.81 4.60
C ILE A 26 -9.73 -0.61 5.22
N ALA A 27 -10.48 0.28 5.85
CA ALA A 27 -9.93 1.41 6.59
C ALA A 27 -10.04 1.16 8.09
N ILE A 28 -8.94 1.36 8.82
CA ILE A 28 -8.85 1.15 10.26
C ILE A 28 -8.53 2.49 10.92
N GLY A 29 -9.47 3.01 11.67
CA GLY A 29 -9.35 4.26 12.40
C GLY A 29 -9.50 4.06 13.91
N GLY A 30 -9.04 5.03 14.68
CA GLY A 30 -9.14 5.04 16.13
C GLY A 30 -8.10 5.92 16.79
N LYS A 31 -8.21 6.11 18.09
CA LYS A 31 -7.22 6.86 18.88
C LYS A 31 -5.87 6.14 18.95
N GLY A 32 -4.79 6.89 19.18
CA GLY A 32 -3.47 6.33 19.44
C GLY A 32 -3.50 5.32 20.60
N GLY A 33 -2.79 4.19 20.46
CA GLY A 33 -2.76 3.12 21.46
C GLY A 33 -3.97 2.18 21.46
N SER A 34 -4.91 2.33 20.51
CA SER A 34 -6.10 1.46 20.40
C SER A 34 -5.87 0.11 19.68
N GLY A 35 -4.64 -0.19 19.26
CA GLY A 35 -4.30 -1.44 18.56
C GLY A 35 -4.55 -1.41 17.05
N LYS A 36 -4.76 -0.26 16.43
CA LYS A 36 -4.99 -0.12 14.98
C LYS A 36 -3.93 -0.80 14.14
N THR A 37 -2.68 -0.51 14.43
CA THR A 37 -1.53 -1.05 13.68
C THR A 37 -1.44 -2.55 13.80
N THR A 38 -1.66 -3.10 14.99
CA THR A 38 -1.68 -4.54 15.22
C THR A 38 -2.78 -5.21 14.41
N ILE A 39 -3.99 -4.68 14.46
CA ILE A 39 -5.13 -5.21 13.71
C ILE A 39 -4.88 -5.11 12.20
N ALA A 40 -4.40 -3.97 11.73
CA ALA A 40 -4.09 -3.75 10.33
C ALA A 40 -3.04 -4.75 9.81
N GLY A 41 -1.98 -4.97 10.56
CA GLY A 41 -0.95 -5.93 10.19
C GLY A 41 -1.45 -7.37 10.17
N ILE A 42 -2.26 -7.77 11.15
CA ILE A 42 -2.86 -9.13 11.20
C ILE A 42 -3.78 -9.33 10.00
N ILE A 43 -4.65 -8.37 9.70
CA ILE A 43 -5.56 -8.45 8.56
C ILE A 43 -4.77 -8.53 7.24
N ALA A 44 -3.80 -7.65 7.04
CA ALA A 44 -2.99 -7.63 5.83
C ALA A 44 -2.26 -8.95 5.60
N ARG A 45 -1.61 -9.49 6.62
CA ARG A 45 -0.90 -10.77 6.54
C ARG A 45 -1.85 -11.94 6.32
N THR A 46 -2.99 -11.97 7.00
CA THR A 46 -3.99 -13.03 6.84
C THR A 46 -4.58 -13.04 5.44
N LEU A 47 -4.95 -11.87 4.93
CA LEU A 47 -5.47 -11.73 3.58
C LEU A 47 -4.41 -12.04 2.52
N GLY A 48 -3.18 -11.61 2.74
CA GLY A 48 -2.07 -11.90 1.86
C GLY A 48 -1.79 -13.39 1.71
N ARG A 49 -1.86 -14.14 2.80
CA ARG A 49 -1.73 -15.61 2.77
C ARG A 49 -2.87 -16.30 2.04
N LYS A 50 -4.10 -15.80 2.22
CA LYS A 50 -5.31 -16.46 1.68
C LYS A 50 -5.63 -16.07 0.25
N HIS A 51 -5.42 -14.82 -0.09
CA HIS A 51 -5.94 -14.23 -1.32
C HIS A 51 -4.87 -13.64 -2.24
N GLY A 52 -3.62 -13.66 -1.82
CA GLY A 52 -2.51 -13.11 -2.58
C GLY A 52 -2.20 -11.66 -2.20
N ARG A 53 -1.76 -10.87 -3.16
CA ARG A 53 -1.18 -9.56 -2.89
C ARG A 53 -2.13 -8.60 -2.17
N VAL A 54 -1.63 -8.02 -1.07
CA VAL A 54 -2.31 -6.99 -0.27
C VAL A 54 -1.46 -5.73 -0.24
N LEU A 55 -2.06 -4.59 -0.49
CA LEU A 55 -1.43 -3.29 -0.31
C LEU A 55 -1.85 -2.73 1.05
N ALA A 56 -0.88 -2.59 1.94
CA ALA A 56 -1.06 -2.00 3.26
C ALA A 56 -0.49 -0.58 3.27
N VAL A 57 -1.32 0.39 3.60
CA VAL A 57 -0.94 1.81 3.61
C VAL A 57 -0.88 2.32 5.04
N ASP A 58 0.29 2.74 5.48
CA ASP A 58 0.50 3.37 6.78
C ASP A 58 0.42 4.90 6.62
N GLY A 59 -0.68 5.45 7.05
CA GLY A 59 -0.93 6.90 7.03
C GLY A 59 -0.75 7.59 8.37
N ASP A 60 -0.25 6.89 9.37
CA ASP A 60 -0.04 7.46 10.70
C ASP A 60 1.15 8.43 10.71
N SER A 61 1.07 9.43 11.57
CA SER A 61 2.17 10.35 11.82
C SER A 61 3.40 9.66 12.45
N ASN A 62 3.19 8.54 13.10
CA ASN A 62 4.22 7.68 13.65
C ASN A 62 4.07 6.26 13.07
N PRO A 63 4.64 5.99 11.90
CA PRO A 63 4.38 4.75 11.19
C PRO A 63 5.02 3.55 11.89
N ASN A 64 4.22 2.58 12.26
CA ASN A 64 4.66 1.35 12.93
C ASN A 64 4.14 0.07 12.25
N LEU A 65 3.43 0.20 11.14
CA LEU A 65 2.84 -0.94 10.44
C LEU A 65 3.92 -1.90 9.92
N ALA A 66 5.09 -1.39 9.56
CA ALA A 66 6.22 -2.18 9.10
C ALA A 66 6.60 -3.29 10.07
N LEU A 67 6.67 -2.99 11.35
CA LEU A 67 6.98 -3.98 12.41
C LEU A 67 5.92 -5.07 12.48
N THR A 68 4.66 -4.68 12.45
CA THR A 68 3.54 -5.63 12.53
C THR A 68 3.46 -6.52 11.28
N LEU A 69 3.88 -6.00 10.14
CA LEU A 69 4.00 -6.78 8.91
C LEU A 69 5.22 -7.72 8.90
N GLY A 70 6.11 -7.59 9.88
CA GLY A 70 7.26 -8.47 10.02
C GLY A 70 8.52 -7.99 9.29
N LEU A 71 8.62 -6.71 8.98
CA LEU A 71 9.84 -6.14 8.44
C LEU A 71 10.91 -6.00 9.54
N PRO A 72 12.19 -6.22 9.19
CA PRO A 72 13.28 -6.08 10.16
C PRO A 72 13.37 -4.65 10.72
N VAL A 73 13.67 -4.53 12.01
CA VAL A 73 13.86 -3.23 12.68
C VAL A 73 14.97 -2.41 12.00
N ALA A 74 16.02 -3.07 11.51
CA ALA A 74 17.13 -2.42 10.83
C ALA A 74 16.71 -1.67 9.55
N ASP A 75 15.61 -2.11 8.91
CA ASP A 75 15.16 -1.52 7.65
C ASP A 75 14.23 -0.31 7.86
N LEU A 76 13.71 -0.10 9.08
CA LEU A 76 12.69 0.91 9.35
C LEU A 76 13.14 2.34 9.04
N MET A 77 14.42 2.63 9.24
CA MET A 77 14.98 3.97 8.99
C MET A 77 15.19 4.27 7.51
N GLN A 78 15.14 3.26 6.68
CA GLN A 78 15.40 3.34 5.24
C GLN A 78 14.14 3.11 4.40
N LEU A 79 12.97 3.00 5.02
CA LEU A 79 11.73 2.81 4.31
C LEU A 79 11.44 4.01 3.40
N PRO A 80 11.16 3.78 2.11
CA PRO A 80 10.73 4.84 1.24
C PRO A 80 9.40 5.42 1.71
N VAL A 81 9.29 6.73 1.65
CA VAL A 81 8.10 7.46 2.09
C VAL A 81 7.47 8.14 0.90
N LEU A 82 6.20 7.85 0.67
CA LEU A 82 5.42 8.50 -0.38
C LEU A 82 5.11 9.94 0.02
N SER A 83 5.65 10.89 -0.75
CA SER A 83 5.36 12.31 -0.52
C SER A 83 3.91 12.62 -0.85
N ARG A 84 3.27 13.42 -0.01
CA ARG A 84 1.91 13.92 -0.28
C ARG A 84 1.85 14.89 -1.46
N ASP A 85 2.97 15.40 -1.93
CA ASP A 85 3.05 16.21 -3.15
C ASP A 85 2.66 15.44 -4.41
N LEU A 86 2.67 14.10 -4.33
CA LEU A 86 2.13 13.23 -5.37
C LEU A 86 0.61 13.11 -5.37
N LEU A 87 -0.05 13.74 -4.41
CA LEU A 87 -1.50 13.88 -4.35
C LEU A 87 -1.92 15.24 -4.90
N GLU A 88 -2.86 15.25 -5.80
CA GLU A 88 -3.53 16.48 -6.26
C GLU A 88 -4.98 16.50 -5.77
N GLN A 89 -5.49 17.69 -5.50
CA GLN A 89 -6.89 17.88 -5.16
C GLN A 89 -7.68 18.16 -6.43
N VAL A 90 -8.59 17.27 -6.75
CA VAL A 90 -9.45 17.38 -7.92
C VAL A 90 -10.86 17.77 -7.47
N PRO A 91 -11.46 18.83 -8.03
CA PRO A 91 -12.85 19.18 -7.72
C PRO A 91 -13.81 18.07 -8.13
N GLU A 92 -14.78 17.78 -7.27
CA GLU A 92 -15.92 16.93 -7.57
C GLU A 92 -17.22 17.73 -7.60
N GLU A 93 -18.23 17.15 -8.21
CA GLU A 93 -19.58 17.74 -8.20
C GLU A 93 -20.07 17.92 -6.77
N GLY A 94 -20.71 19.05 -6.50
CA GLY A 94 -21.22 19.39 -5.16
C GLY A 94 -20.21 20.10 -4.24
N GLY A 95 -19.11 20.65 -4.79
CA GLY A 95 -18.14 21.47 -4.03
C GLY A 95 -17.20 20.66 -3.14
N LYS A 96 -17.17 19.35 -3.29
CA LYS A 96 -16.21 18.47 -2.61
C LYS A 96 -14.92 18.38 -3.42
N THR A 97 -13.82 18.09 -2.75
CA THR A 97 -12.56 17.78 -3.40
C THR A 97 -12.17 16.34 -3.11
N ARG A 98 -11.59 15.68 -4.10
CA ARG A 98 -11.05 14.34 -3.99
C ARG A 98 -9.54 14.36 -4.21
N SER A 99 -8.83 13.64 -3.37
CA SER A 99 -7.39 13.42 -3.58
C SER A 99 -7.18 12.37 -4.66
N LYS A 100 -6.38 12.72 -5.65
CA LYS A 100 -5.98 11.83 -6.74
C LYS A 100 -4.45 11.73 -6.78
N LEU A 101 -3.94 10.55 -7.09
CA LEU A 101 -2.51 10.38 -7.35
C LEU A 101 -2.14 10.99 -8.71
N LYS A 102 -1.03 11.72 -8.75
CA LYS A 102 -0.46 12.27 -9.99
C LYS A 102 0.17 11.20 -10.89
N ILE A 103 0.51 10.06 -10.31
CA ILE A 103 1.09 8.91 -10.98
C ILE A 103 0.20 7.69 -10.78
N SER A 104 0.37 6.66 -11.59
CA SER A 104 -0.43 5.44 -11.48
C SER A 104 -0.14 4.67 -10.18
N THR A 105 -1.11 3.88 -9.73
CA THR A 105 -0.93 3.02 -8.55
C THR A 105 0.24 2.04 -8.74
N GLN A 106 0.44 1.55 -9.96
CA GLN A 106 1.57 0.67 -10.28
C GLN A 106 2.91 1.37 -10.10
N GLU A 107 3.01 2.61 -10.55
CA GLU A 107 4.22 3.42 -10.36
C GLU A 107 4.48 3.71 -8.87
N VAL A 108 3.44 4.04 -8.11
CA VAL A 108 3.56 4.22 -6.66
C VAL A 108 4.11 2.97 -5.99
N VAL A 109 3.54 1.82 -6.31
CA VAL A 109 3.97 0.54 -5.72
C VAL A 109 5.40 0.19 -6.15
N SER A 110 5.78 0.44 -7.39
CA SER A 110 7.13 0.12 -7.88
C SER A 110 8.21 1.03 -7.28
N GLN A 111 7.89 2.28 -7.01
CA GLN A 111 8.85 3.27 -6.50
C GLN A 111 8.92 3.30 -4.96
N PHE A 112 7.80 3.13 -4.30
CA PHE A 112 7.67 3.34 -2.85
C PHE A 112 7.20 2.09 -2.10
N GLY A 113 6.76 1.04 -2.79
CA GLY A 113 6.28 -0.18 -2.18
C GLY A 113 7.42 -1.01 -1.58
N VAL A 114 7.26 -1.46 -0.36
CA VAL A 114 8.20 -2.37 0.31
C VAL A 114 7.55 -3.72 0.47
N THR A 115 8.18 -4.75 -0.08
CA THR A 115 7.68 -6.12 0.05
C THR A 115 7.86 -6.61 1.48
N ALA A 116 6.78 -7.04 2.09
CA ALA A 116 6.73 -7.62 3.41
C ALA A 116 6.31 -9.09 3.33
N PRO A 117 6.46 -9.87 4.42
CA PRO A 117 5.98 -11.24 4.48
C PRO A 117 4.50 -11.40 4.13
N ASP A 118 4.12 -12.62 3.75
CA ASP A 118 2.72 -13.00 3.48
C ASP A 118 2.08 -12.23 2.30
N ASN A 119 2.83 -11.93 1.26
CA ASN A 119 2.38 -11.18 0.09
C ASN A 119 1.87 -9.76 0.37
N ALA A 120 2.23 -9.18 1.51
CA ALA A 120 1.93 -7.79 1.81
C ALA A 120 2.94 -6.85 1.14
N ILE A 121 2.46 -5.72 0.67
CA ILE A 121 3.27 -4.61 0.19
C ILE A 121 2.93 -3.41 1.08
N LEU A 122 3.94 -2.83 1.69
CA LEU A 122 3.79 -1.65 2.54
C LEU A 122 4.03 -0.38 1.74
N LEU A 123 3.14 0.59 1.90
CA LEU A 123 3.36 1.99 1.53
C LEU A 123 3.30 2.85 2.78
N VAL A 124 4.30 3.69 2.98
CA VAL A 124 4.33 4.65 4.09
C VAL A 124 4.05 6.05 3.53
N LEU A 125 3.02 6.71 4.04
CA LEU A 125 2.71 8.09 3.67
C LEU A 125 3.52 9.06 4.51
N GLY A 126 4.12 10.04 3.85
CA GLY A 126 4.84 11.12 4.50
C GLY A 126 3.91 12.04 5.27
N ARG A 127 4.47 12.74 6.26
CA ARG A 127 3.78 13.84 6.93
C ARG A 127 3.52 14.97 5.93
N VAL A 128 2.46 15.72 6.17
CA VAL A 128 2.30 17.02 5.52
C VAL A 128 3.42 17.89 6.03
N GLY A 129 4.40 18.20 5.20
CA GLY A 129 5.33 19.26 5.49
C GLY A 129 4.51 20.54 5.61
N HIS A 130 4.45 21.15 6.78
CA HIS A 130 4.02 22.53 6.85
C HIS A 130 5.06 23.35 6.09
N ALA A 131 4.74 23.72 4.87
CA ALA A 131 5.47 24.76 4.19
C ALA A 131 5.36 26.03 5.05
N GLY A 132 6.40 26.37 5.78
CA GLY A 132 6.40 27.58 6.58
C GLY A 132 7.08 27.52 7.94
N SER A 133 7.54 26.38 8.41
CA SER A 133 8.48 26.32 9.52
C SER A 133 9.90 26.42 8.97
N GLY A 134 10.24 27.62 8.58
CA GLY A 134 11.64 27.95 8.33
C GLY A 134 12.41 28.06 9.63
#